data_62d12bdd2c34054244eaff0179869376
#
_entry.id   62d12bdd2c34054244eaff0179869376
#
_cell.length_a   1.000
_cell.length_b   1.000
_cell.length_c   1.000
_cell.angle_alpha   90.00
_cell.angle_beta   90.00
_cell.angle_gamma   90.00
#
_symmetry.space_group_name_H-M   'P 1'
#
loop_
_entity.id
_entity.type
_entity.pdbx_description
1 polymer ?
#
loop_
_entity_poly.entity_id
_entity_poly.type
_entity_poly.pdbx_seq_one_letter_code
_entity_poly.pdbx_strand_id
1 'polypeptide(L)'
;MKGNETTGAQEQALQLLFTYQGLAEESGSVRDASLLLALKADGAPNFLASAVINFPVIDQKTVLFIHDLQPYRGYKKERLRLLEAAEAFAKSHGYQDIYISTGRQKKNFLSRQGFLELPDRSMAKKVLRYE
;
A
#
# COMPACT_ATOMS: atom_id res chain seq x y z
N MET A 1 -4.34 -32.63 -9.68
CA MET A 1 -3.96 -31.96 -9.18
C MET A 1 -2.81 -31.15 -9.30
N LYS A 2 -2.11 -31.18 -10.18
CA LYS A 2 -0.95 -30.46 -10.29
C LYS A 2 -1.15 -28.99 -10.41
N GLY A 3 -2.22 -28.55 -11.05
CA GLY A 3 -2.51 -27.12 -11.18
C GLY A 3 -2.64 -26.46 -9.84
N ASN A 4 -3.29 -27.13 -8.89
CA ASN A 4 -3.44 -26.56 -7.58
C ASN A 4 -2.14 -26.47 -6.83
N GLU A 5 -1.32 -27.48 -6.99
CA GLU A 5 -0.02 -27.46 -6.36
C GLU A 5 0.83 -26.33 -6.90
N THR A 6 0.78 -26.12 -8.21
CA THR A 6 1.55 -25.07 -8.83
C THR A 6 1.08 -23.70 -8.33
N THR A 7 -0.23 -23.51 -8.25
CA THR A 7 -0.76 -22.24 -7.78
C THR A 7 -0.35 -21.98 -6.35
N GLY A 8 -0.44 -22.98 -5.51
CA GLY A 8 -0.02 -22.81 -4.11
C GLY A 8 1.44 -22.50 -3.99
N ALA A 9 2.27 -23.17 -4.79
CA ALA A 9 3.70 -22.89 -4.77
C ALA A 9 4.01 -21.48 -5.21
N GLN A 10 3.30 -20.99 -6.24
CA GLN A 10 3.52 -19.63 -6.70
C GLN A 10 3.13 -18.62 -5.63
N GLU A 11 2.04 -18.87 -4.93
CA GLU A 11 1.65 -17.96 -3.86
C GLU A 11 2.66 -17.96 -2.73
N GLN A 12 3.18 -19.13 -2.41
CA GLN A 12 4.19 -19.21 -1.35
C GLN A 12 5.49 -18.54 -1.74
N ALA A 13 5.73 -18.43 -3.05
CA ALA A 13 6.94 -17.79 -3.52
C ALA A 13 6.88 -16.28 -3.48
N LEU A 14 5.72 -15.70 -3.22
CA LEU A 14 5.60 -14.26 -3.13
C LEU A 14 6.00 -13.79 -1.74
N GLN A 15 6.76 -12.72 -1.70
CA GLN A 15 7.23 -12.15 -0.44
C GLN A 15 6.70 -10.74 -0.29
N LEU A 16 6.19 -10.45 0.89
CA LEU A 16 5.74 -9.13 1.24
C LEU A 16 6.79 -8.49 2.13
N LEU A 17 7.34 -7.39 1.67
CA LEU A 17 8.45 -6.73 2.34
C LEU A 17 8.01 -5.38 2.88
N PHE A 18 8.40 -5.10 4.12
CA PHE A 18 8.27 -3.79 4.71
C PHE A 18 9.68 -3.28 4.97
N THR A 19 10.06 -2.22 4.29
CA THR A 19 11.38 -1.66 4.45
C THR A 19 11.26 -0.21 4.88
N TYR A 20 11.86 0.12 6.00
CA TYR A 20 11.84 1.47 6.51
C TYR A 20 12.83 2.31 5.72
N GLN A 21 12.35 3.40 5.16
CA GLN A 21 13.18 4.32 4.40
C GLN A 21 13.01 5.71 4.98
N GLY A 22 13.63 5.93 6.09
CA GLY A 22 13.48 7.21 6.75
C GLY A 22 14.59 8.17 6.38
N LEU A 23 14.26 9.44 6.38
CA LEU A 23 15.23 10.49 6.25
C LEU A 23 15.37 11.21 7.57
N ALA A 24 15.05 10.50 8.64
CA ALA A 24 14.96 11.09 9.96
C ALA A 24 16.27 11.69 10.43
N GLU A 25 17.38 11.08 10.02
CA GLU A 25 18.64 11.60 10.49
C GLU A 25 19.00 12.95 9.90
N GLU A 26 18.47 13.27 8.73
CA GLU A 26 18.72 14.58 8.16
C GLU A 26 17.80 15.63 8.74
N SER A 27 16.55 15.29 8.88
CA SER A 27 15.55 16.25 9.33
C SER A 27 15.38 16.25 10.84
N GLY A 28 15.74 15.15 11.48
CA GLY A 28 15.48 14.99 12.89
C GLY A 28 14.03 14.77 13.23
N SER A 29 13.23 14.39 12.25
CA SER A 29 11.79 14.24 12.42
C SER A 29 11.34 12.86 11.99
N VAL A 30 10.61 12.19 12.88
CA VAL A 30 10.01 10.89 12.55
C VAL A 30 8.96 11.02 11.46
N ARG A 31 8.38 12.22 11.33
CA ARG A 31 7.32 12.42 10.33
C ARG A 31 7.80 12.24 8.89
N ASP A 32 9.09 12.41 8.67
CA ASP A 32 9.63 12.28 7.33
C ASP A 32 9.99 10.86 6.98
N ALA A 33 9.80 9.95 7.91
CA ALA A 33 10.06 8.54 7.66
C ALA A 33 9.02 7.95 6.74
N SER A 34 9.43 7.01 5.92
CA SER A 34 8.51 6.32 5.04
C SER A 34 8.83 4.83 5.03
N LEU A 35 7.86 4.05 4.59
CA LEU A 35 8.02 2.62 4.41
C LEU A 35 7.92 2.30 2.94
N LEU A 36 8.73 1.35 2.50
CA LEU A 36 8.52 0.75 1.20
C LEU A 36 7.82 -0.59 1.44
N LEU A 37 6.63 -0.72 0.87
CA LEU A 37 5.87 -1.95 0.91
C LEU A 37 5.99 -2.57 -0.47
N ALA A 38 6.51 -3.77 -0.55
CA ALA A 38 6.79 -4.37 -1.83
C ALA A 38 6.45 -5.85 -1.83
N LEU A 39 6.12 -6.36 -3.00
CA LEU A 39 5.81 -7.76 -3.20
C LEU A 39 6.69 -8.27 -4.33
N LYS A 40 7.40 -9.35 -4.10
CA LYS A 40 8.22 -9.93 -5.15
C LYS A 40 8.14 -11.45 -5.10
N ALA A 41 8.40 -12.06 -6.24
CA ALA A 41 8.51 -13.50 -6.29
C ALA A 41 9.82 -13.92 -5.64
N ASP A 42 9.79 -15.07 -4.98
CA ASP A 42 10.96 -15.58 -4.30
C ASP A 42 12.10 -15.79 -5.30
N GLY A 43 13.26 -15.25 -4.97
CA GLY A 43 14.42 -15.36 -5.84
C GLY A 43 14.47 -14.38 -7.00
N ALA A 44 13.41 -13.61 -7.20
CA ALA A 44 13.40 -12.63 -8.29
C ALA A 44 14.12 -11.36 -7.87
N PRO A 45 14.80 -10.70 -8.82
CA PRO A 45 15.51 -9.47 -8.47
C PRO A 45 14.62 -8.24 -8.38
N ASN A 46 13.45 -8.27 -9.00
CA ASN A 46 12.60 -7.09 -9.09
C ASN A 46 11.29 -7.28 -8.36
N PHE A 47 10.69 -6.17 -7.95
CA PHE A 47 9.37 -6.22 -7.32
C PHE A 47 8.29 -6.40 -8.38
N LEU A 48 7.26 -7.15 -8.03
CA LEU A 48 6.06 -7.27 -8.86
C LEU A 48 5.16 -6.06 -8.64
N ALA A 49 5.12 -5.56 -7.43
CA ALA A 49 4.35 -4.38 -7.09
C ALA A 49 5.00 -3.72 -5.89
N SER A 50 4.81 -2.42 -5.76
CA SER A 50 5.38 -1.69 -4.64
C SER A 50 4.56 -0.46 -4.34
N ALA A 51 4.69 0.05 -3.13
CA ALA A 51 4.05 1.28 -2.71
C ALA A 51 4.94 1.96 -1.67
N VAL A 52 4.98 3.28 -1.73
CA VAL A 52 5.67 4.07 -0.72
C VAL A 52 4.60 4.58 0.24
N ILE A 53 4.82 4.38 1.52
CA ILE A 53 3.85 4.72 2.55
C ILE A 53 4.48 5.70 3.53
N ASN A 54 3.76 6.76 3.87
CA ASN A 54 4.19 7.61 4.96
C ASN A 54 2.98 7.93 5.84
N PHE A 55 3.20 8.76 6.86
CA PHE A 55 2.21 8.96 7.90
C PHE A 55 2.01 10.44 8.19
N PRO A 56 1.41 11.17 7.25
CA PRO A 56 1.18 12.60 7.45
C PRO A 56 0.02 12.85 8.39
N VAL A 57 -0.09 14.11 8.82
CA VAL A 57 -1.25 14.56 9.54
C VAL A 57 -2.19 15.21 8.52
N ILE A 58 -3.37 14.68 8.40
CA ILE A 58 -4.41 15.21 7.51
C ILE A 58 -5.67 15.38 8.32
N ASP A 59 -6.25 16.57 8.28
CA ASP A 59 -7.45 16.89 9.04
C ASP A 59 -7.27 16.54 10.52
N GLN A 60 -6.09 16.92 11.04
CA GLN A 60 -5.75 16.81 12.47
C GLN A 60 -5.57 15.37 12.97
N LYS A 61 -5.41 14.44 12.06
CA LYS A 61 -5.16 13.04 12.42
C LYS A 61 -3.94 12.54 11.68
N THR A 62 -3.16 11.70 12.35
CA THR A 62 -2.11 10.96 11.66
C THR A 62 -2.75 9.82 10.89
N VAL A 63 -2.43 9.73 9.61
CA VAL A 63 -3.05 8.74 8.73
C VAL A 63 -1.97 7.95 8.03
N LEU A 64 -2.35 6.83 7.44
CA LEU A 64 -1.47 6.09 6.55
C LEU A 64 -1.74 6.58 5.13
N PHE A 65 -0.70 7.06 4.46
CA PHE A 65 -0.83 7.58 3.10
C PHE A 65 -0.02 6.73 2.14
N ILE A 66 -0.68 6.20 1.12
CA ILE A 66 -0.05 5.37 0.11
C ILE A 66 0.29 6.24 -1.09
N HIS A 67 1.58 6.38 -1.36
CA HIS A 67 2.04 7.06 -2.55
C HIS A 67 2.45 6.04 -3.58
N ASP A 68 2.34 6.38 -4.82
CA ASP A 68 3.05 5.70 -5.89
C ASP A 68 2.87 4.18 -5.86
N LEU A 69 1.63 3.72 -5.76
CA LEU A 69 1.34 2.30 -5.88
C LEU A 69 1.63 1.85 -7.31
N GLN A 70 2.60 0.99 -7.47
CA GLN A 70 3.08 0.56 -8.79
C GLN A 70 2.99 -0.94 -8.95
N PRO A 71 2.84 -1.42 -10.17
CA PRO A 71 2.70 -0.61 -11.40
C PRO A 71 1.31 -0.02 -11.49
N TYR A 72 1.18 1.01 -12.33
CA TYR A 72 -0.12 1.67 -12.47
C TYR A 72 -1.10 0.82 -13.27
N ARG A 73 -0.59 -0.12 -14.02
CA ARG A 73 -1.39 -1.04 -14.81
C ARG A 73 -0.81 -2.44 -14.71
N GLY A 74 -1.68 -3.43 -14.78
CA GLY A 74 -1.24 -4.81 -14.66
C GLY A 74 -0.98 -5.21 -13.23
N TYR A 75 -0.67 -6.46 -13.04
CA TYR A 75 -0.38 -7.02 -11.72
C TYR A 75 -1.44 -6.65 -10.69
N LYS A 76 -2.69 -6.76 -11.09
CA LYS A 76 -3.80 -6.34 -10.24
C LYS A 76 -3.84 -7.14 -8.93
N LYS A 77 -3.64 -8.43 -9.01
CA LYS A 77 -3.63 -9.27 -7.82
C LYS A 77 -2.57 -8.83 -6.84
N GLU A 78 -1.38 -8.54 -7.37
CA GLU A 78 -0.27 -8.13 -6.52
C GLU A 78 -0.52 -6.77 -5.90
N ARG A 79 -1.08 -5.84 -6.66
CA ARG A 79 -1.43 -4.53 -6.11
C ARG A 79 -2.50 -4.65 -5.03
N LEU A 80 -3.48 -5.53 -5.24
CA LEU A 80 -4.50 -5.76 -4.23
C LEU A 80 -3.91 -6.32 -2.95
N ARG A 81 -2.95 -7.21 -3.07
CA ARG A 81 -2.28 -7.76 -1.89
C ARG A 81 -1.53 -6.68 -1.13
N LEU A 82 -0.92 -5.73 -1.83
CA LEU A 82 -0.27 -4.61 -1.16
C LEU A 82 -1.28 -3.75 -0.42
N LEU A 83 -2.42 -3.48 -1.03
CA LEU A 83 -3.45 -2.70 -0.37
C LEU A 83 -3.99 -3.41 0.86
N GLU A 84 -4.18 -4.71 0.78
CA GLU A 84 -4.61 -5.48 1.94
C GLU A 84 -3.58 -5.43 3.05
N ALA A 85 -2.32 -5.52 2.70
CA ALA A 85 -1.25 -5.46 3.69
C ALA A 85 -1.16 -4.08 4.34
N ALA A 86 -1.34 -3.03 3.54
CA ALA A 86 -1.35 -1.68 4.08
C ALA A 86 -2.53 -1.48 5.04
N GLU A 87 -3.68 -2.03 4.68
CA GLU A 87 -4.85 -1.93 5.54
C GLU A 87 -4.63 -2.70 6.85
N ALA A 88 -4.05 -3.89 6.76
CA ALA A 88 -3.76 -4.67 7.95
C ALA A 88 -2.76 -3.96 8.86
N PHE A 89 -1.74 -3.34 8.25
CA PHE A 89 -0.78 -2.57 9.01
C PHE A 89 -1.45 -1.39 9.70
N ALA A 90 -2.30 -0.67 8.98
CA ALA A 90 -2.99 0.47 9.54
C ALA A 90 -3.87 0.06 10.73
N LYS A 91 -4.59 -1.04 10.59
CA LYS A 91 -5.46 -1.51 11.65
C LYS A 91 -4.65 -1.94 12.87
N SER A 92 -3.53 -2.62 12.66
CA SER A 92 -2.73 -3.08 13.79
C SER A 92 -2.08 -1.93 14.55
N HIS A 93 -1.95 -0.77 13.92
CA HIS A 93 -1.36 0.40 14.55
C HIS A 93 -2.39 1.46 14.94
N GLY A 94 -3.67 1.14 14.79
CA GLY A 94 -4.72 2.03 15.27
C GLY A 94 -5.07 3.20 14.36
N TYR A 95 -4.62 3.18 13.12
CA TYR A 95 -5.00 4.24 12.18
C TYR A 95 -6.45 4.08 11.77
N GLN A 96 -7.16 5.17 11.63
CA GLN A 96 -8.57 5.13 11.24
C GLN A 96 -8.77 5.29 9.75
N ASP A 97 -7.86 5.98 9.09
CA ASP A 97 -8.01 6.33 7.69
C ASP A 97 -6.78 5.93 6.89
N ILE A 98 -7.02 5.49 5.67
CA ILE A 98 -5.97 5.29 4.68
C ILE A 98 -6.24 6.23 3.53
N TYR A 99 -5.22 6.95 3.10
CA TYR A 99 -5.29 7.81 1.93
C TYR A 99 -4.40 7.23 0.84
N ILE A 100 -4.74 7.50 -0.40
CA ILE A 100 -3.93 7.09 -1.54
C ILE A 100 -3.93 8.21 -2.56
N SER A 101 -2.78 8.46 -3.18
CA SER A 101 -2.71 9.43 -4.25
C SER A 101 -3.43 8.90 -5.48
N THR A 102 -4.22 9.75 -6.14
CA THR A 102 -5.07 9.29 -7.23
C THR A 102 -4.43 9.45 -8.61
N GLY A 103 -3.41 10.27 -8.71
CA GLY A 103 -2.83 10.69 -9.99
C GLY A 103 -2.91 9.71 -11.14
N ARG A 104 -2.20 8.60 -11.07
CA ARG A 104 -2.13 7.64 -12.15
C ARG A 104 -2.98 6.40 -11.93
N GLN A 105 -3.71 6.34 -10.83
CA GLN A 105 -4.54 5.20 -10.54
C GLN A 105 -5.87 5.29 -11.27
N LYS A 106 -6.38 4.14 -11.67
CA LYS A 106 -7.70 4.12 -12.30
C LYS A 106 -8.77 4.32 -11.25
N LYS A 107 -9.73 5.18 -11.56
CA LYS A 107 -10.80 5.49 -10.62
C LYS A 107 -11.59 4.26 -10.22
N ASN A 108 -11.90 3.42 -11.18
CA ASN A 108 -12.70 2.23 -10.87
C ASN A 108 -11.96 1.27 -9.97
N PHE A 109 -10.65 1.18 -10.14
CA PHE A 109 -9.85 0.33 -9.29
C PHE A 109 -9.94 0.79 -7.83
N LEU A 110 -9.72 2.08 -7.59
CA LEU A 110 -9.76 2.61 -6.23
C LEU A 110 -11.16 2.52 -5.63
N SER A 111 -12.17 2.81 -6.42
CA SER A 111 -13.54 2.76 -5.95
C SER A 111 -13.91 1.35 -5.49
N ARG A 112 -13.48 0.35 -6.24
CA ARG A 112 -13.77 -1.05 -5.88
C ARG A 112 -13.07 -1.47 -4.60
N GLN A 113 -11.99 -0.79 -4.24
CA GLN A 113 -11.28 -1.09 -3.01
C GLN A 113 -11.81 -0.28 -1.83
N GLY A 114 -12.86 0.48 -2.01
CA GLY A 114 -13.48 1.22 -0.93
C GLY A 114 -12.96 2.62 -0.73
N PHE A 115 -12.16 3.12 -1.66
CA PHE A 115 -11.66 4.49 -1.58
C PHE A 115 -12.63 5.47 -2.18
N LEU A 116 -12.81 6.58 -1.49
CA LEU A 116 -13.67 7.67 -1.96
C LEU A 116 -12.77 8.83 -2.38
N GLU A 117 -12.91 9.24 -3.63
CA GLU A 117 -12.08 10.30 -4.16
C GLU A 117 -12.38 11.63 -3.51
N LEU A 118 -11.33 12.41 -3.23
CA LEU A 118 -11.44 13.76 -2.70
C LEU A 118 -11.02 14.72 -3.80
N PRO A 119 -11.96 15.30 -4.53
CA PRO A 119 -11.67 15.94 -5.82
C PRO A 119 -10.61 17.03 -5.77
N ASP A 120 -10.59 17.81 -4.72
CA ASP A 120 -9.68 18.95 -4.68
C ASP A 120 -8.32 18.63 -4.11
N ARG A 121 -8.04 17.38 -3.79
CA ARG A 121 -6.82 17.02 -3.08
C ARG A 121 -5.94 16.01 -3.82
N SER A 122 -6.37 15.55 -4.98
CA SER A 122 -5.65 14.54 -5.76
C SER A 122 -5.39 13.27 -4.96
N MET A 123 -6.33 12.91 -4.11
CA MET A 123 -6.21 11.72 -3.28
C MET A 123 -7.58 11.14 -2.99
N ALA A 124 -7.58 9.90 -2.54
CA ALA A 124 -8.79 9.21 -2.14
C ALA A 124 -8.62 8.66 -0.74
N LYS A 125 -9.72 8.46 -0.05
CA LYS A 125 -9.70 8.10 1.36
C LYS A 125 -10.56 6.87 1.59
N LYS A 126 -10.07 5.98 2.44
CA LYS A 126 -10.84 4.82 2.89
C LYS A 126 -10.87 4.85 4.42
N VAL A 127 -12.07 4.82 4.98
CA VAL A 127 -12.23 4.76 6.42
C VAL A 127 -12.21 3.30 6.84
N LEU A 128 -11.33 2.98 7.77
CA LEU A 128 -11.21 1.60 8.24
C LEU A 128 -12.28 1.28 9.25
N ARG A 129 -12.73 0.05 9.21
CA ARG A 129 -13.72 -0.43 10.16
C ARG A 129 -13.07 -1.39 11.15
N TYR A 130 -13.31 -1.14 12.41
CA TYR A 130 -12.82 -1.99 13.48
C TYR A 130 -14.00 -2.78 14.04
N GLU A 131 -13.77 -4.05 14.23
CA GLU A 131 -14.83 -4.92 14.77
C GLU A 131 -14.60 -5.26 16.22
#